data_6f3df7e9820fad5534149d7e7e7bd734
#
_entry.id   6f3df7e9820fad5534149d7e7e7bd734
#
_cell.length_a   1.000
_cell.length_b   1.000
_cell.length_c   1.000
_cell.angle_alpha   90.00
_cell.angle_beta   90.00
_cell.angle_gamma   90.00
#
_symmetry.space_group_name_H-M   'P 1'
#
loop_
_entity.id
_entity.type
_entity.pdbx_description
1 polymer ?
#
loop_
_entity_poly.entity_id
_entity_poly.type
_entity_poly.pdbx_seq_one_letter_code
_entity_poly.pdbx_strand_id
1 'polypeptide(L)'
;MASLLILASCATKQEKDDFDYTVESFADLEILRYKVPGFEELSLKQKELVYYLSEAAAYGRDILYDQNGKWNLAIRRTLEAIYQNYTGDRESQDFKNFEVYLKRVWFSNGIHHHYGCDKFVPEFSQEFFTEAVKSLDPETLPLTTGASVDDLLNTLTPVIFDPSVMPKRVNQAAGEDLIVTSACNYYDGVTQAEAEAFYNKMKNPKDETPISYGLNSRLEIGVSSLGFFILL
;
A
#
# COMPACT_ATOMS: atom_id res chain seq x y z
N MET A 1 52.12 -28.18 -43.26
CA MET A 1 52.31 -27.44 -42.01
C MET A 1 50.93 -26.97 -41.54
N ALA A 2 50.38 -27.62 -40.56
CA ALA A 2 49.07 -27.23 -39.99
C ALA A 2 49.30 -26.37 -38.74
N SER A 3 48.89 -25.10 -38.79
CA SER A 3 48.98 -24.18 -37.68
C SER A 3 47.81 -24.42 -36.74
N LEU A 4 48.10 -24.87 -35.54
CA LEU A 4 47.15 -25.06 -34.44
C LEU A 4 46.94 -23.70 -33.74
N LEU A 5 45.79 -23.07 -33.95
CA LEU A 5 45.37 -21.87 -33.21
C LEU A 5 44.81 -22.31 -31.84
N ILE A 6 45.57 -22.08 -30.79
CA ILE A 6 45.14 -22.25 -29.40
C ILE A 6 44.33 -21.01 -29.02
N LEU A 7 43.01 -21.15 -28.97
CA LEU A 7 42.13 -20.16 -28.38
C LEU A 7 42.25 -20.26 -26.84
N ALA A 8 43.02 -19.36 -26.25
CA ALA A 8 43.02 -19.18 -24.81
C ALA A 8 41.69 -18.53 -24.35
N SER A 9 40.77 -19.34 -23.90
CA SER A 9 39.55 -18.87 -23.21
C SER A 9 39.96 -18.28 -21.86
N CYS A 10 40.01 -16.97 -21.76
CA CYS A 10 40.06 -16.28 -20.48
C CYS A 10 38.72 -16.50 -19.77
N ALA A 11 38.60 -17.56 -19.00
CA ALA A 11 37.56 -17.68 -17.99
C ALA A 11 37.83 -16.63 -16.89
N THR A 12 37.18 -15.48 -16.98
CA THR A 12 37.10 -14.57 -15.87
C THR A 12 36.45 -15.33 -14.73
N LYS A 13 37.20 -15.61 -13.67
CA LYS A 13 36.62 -16.08 -12.38
C LYS A 13 35.58 -15.03 -11.96
N GLN A 14 34.32 -15.33 -12.12
CA GLN A 14 33.25 -14.56 -11.53
C GLN A 14 33.44 -14.69 -10.02
N GLU A 15 33.88 -13.62 -9.35
CA GLU A 15 33.91 -13.57 -7.90
C GLU A 15 32.50 -13.88 -7.42
N LYS A 16 32.37 -14.87 -6.56
CA LYS A 16 31.09 -15.23 -5.96
C LYS A 16 30.67 -14.05 -5.09
N ASP A 17 29.56 -13.43 -5.45
CA ASP A 17 28.98 -12.34 -4.65
C ASP A 17 28.41 -12.94 -3.37
N ASP A 18 29.09 -12.67 -2.24
CA ASP A 18 28.66 -13.14 -0.91
C ASP A 18 27.61 -12.22 -0.25
N PHE A 19 27.06 -11.25 -1.01
CA PHE A 19 26.03 -10.37 -0.51
C PHE A 19 24.71 -11.14 -0.36
N ASP A 20 24.14 -11.09 0.83
CA ASP A 20 22.83 -11.67 1.11
C ASP A 20 21.73 -10.70 0.61
N TYR A 21 21.08 -11.09 -0.46
CA TYR A 21 20.00 -10.31 -1.07
C TYR A 21 18.67 -10.48 -0.35
N THR A 22 18.43 -11.61 0.35
CA THR A 22 17.19 -11.88 1.05
C THR A 22 17.25 -11.32 2.47
N VAL A 23 16.31 -10.46 2.82
CA VAL A 23 16.17 -9.89 4.17
C VAL A 23 15.24 -10.74 5.01
N GLU A 24 14.08 -11.10 4.46
CA GLU A 24 13.03 -11.84 5.14
C GLU A 24 12.13 -12.53 4.10
N SER A 25 11.57 -13.68 4.46
CA SER A 25 10.49 -14.33 3.71
C SER A 25 9.31 -14.57 4.65
N PHE A 26 8.11 -14.22 4.23
CA PHE A 26 6.89 -14.47 4.99
C PHE A 26 5.72 -14.71 4.02
N ALA A 27 4.84 -15.65 4.37
CA ALA A 27 3.75 -16.10 3.50
C ALA A 27 4.28 -16.47 2.10
N ASP A 28 3.78 -15.82 1.05
CA ASP A 28 4.19 -15.95 -0.35
C ASP A 28 5.10 -14.80 -0.82
N LEU A 29 5.68 -14.03 0.10
CA LEU A 29 6.49 -12.84 -0.18
C LEU A 29 7.94 -13.01 0.29
N GLU A 30 8.84 -12.43 -0.48
CA GLU A 30 10.26 -12.32 -0.15
C GLU A 30 10.70 -10.86 -0.22
N ILE A 31 11.33 -10.39 0.85
CA ILE A 31 11.86 -9.02 0.95
C ILE A 31 13.33 -9.06 0.54
N LEU A 32 13.63 -8.34 -0.53
CA LEU A 32 14.97 -8.25 -1.07
C LEU A 32 15.60 -6.89 -0.76
N ARG A 33 16.91 -6.91 -0.58
CA ARG A 33 17.74 -5.71 -0.58
C ARG A 33 18.71 -5.76 -1.75
N TYR A 34 19.17 -4.62 -2.19
CA TYR A 34 20.08 -4.52 -3.33
C TYR A 34 21.34 -3.75 -2.95
N LYS A 35 22.46 -4.13 -3.56
CA LYS A 35 23.63 -3.28 -3.57
C LYS A 35 23.35 -2.04 -4.43
N VAL A 36 23.94 -0.92 -4.04
CA VAL A 36 23.92 0.33 -4.81
C VAL A 36 25.36 0.63 -5.29
N PRO A 37 25.81 0.03 -6.39
CA PRO A 37 27.15 0.27 -6.90
C PRO A 37 27.38 1.77 -7.17
N GLY A 38 28.56 2.26 -6.83
CA GLY A 38 28.90 3.68 -6.98
C GLY A 38 28.43 4.59 -5.84
N PHE A 39 27.65 4.12 -4.87
CA PHE A 39 27.24 4.94 -3.72
C PHE A 39 28.45 5.45 -2.91
N GLU A 40 29.48 4.62 -2.76
CA GLU A 40 30.69 4.98 -2.02
C GLU A 40 31.50 6.11 -2.70
N GLU A 41 31.36 6.24 -4.00
CA GLU A 41 32.04 7.26 -4.82
C GLU A 41 31.37 8.66 -4.71
N LEU A 42 30.14 8.72 -4.19
CA LEU A 42 29.43 9.97 -4.00
C LEU A 42 30.14 10.85 -2.96
N SER A 43 30.17 12.16 -3.23
CA SER A 43 30.62 13.15 -2.26
C SER A 43 29.70 13.17 -1.02
N LEU A 44 30.19 13.67 0.11
CA LEU A 44 29.39 13.77 1.33
C LEU A 44 28.07 14.53 1.08
N LYS A 45 28.11 15.66 0.35
CA LYS A 45 26.90 16.44 0.02
C LYS A 45 25.87 15.66 -0.81
N GLN A 46 26.33 14.80 -1.71
CA GLN A 46 25.43 13.94 -2.49
C GLN A 46 24.82 12.83 -1.60
N LYS A 47 25.61 12.24 -0.69
CA LYS A 47 25.11 11.27 0.28
C LYS A 47 24.07 11.89 1.23
N GLU A 48 24.33 13.09 1.73
CA GLU A 48 23.37 13.86 2.52
C GLU A 48 22.07 14.15 1.75
N LEU A 49 22.18 14.54 0.48
CA LEU A 49 21.01 14.78 -0.37
C LEU A 49 20.18 13.50 -0.53
N VAL A 50 20.81 12.35 -0.85
CA VAL A 50 20.12 11.07 -0.98
C VAL A 50 19.43 10.67 0.33
N TYR A 51 20.10 10.88 1.47
CA TYR A 51 19.51 10.63 2.79
C TYR A 51 18.24 11.45 3.00
N TYR A 52 18.30 12.77 2.83
CA TYR A 52 17.12 13.62 3.04
C TYR A 52 15.99 13.36 2.04
N LEU A 53 16.32 13.01 0.80
CA LEU A 53 15.31 12.61 -0.18
C LEU A 53 14.63 11.28 0.22
N SER A 54 15.38 10.34 0.78
CA SER A 54 14.83 9.08 1.28
C SER A 54 13.91 9.29 2.49
N GLU A 55 14.31 10.16 3.42
CA GLU A 55 13.48 10.56 4.56
C GLU A 55 12.18 11.24 4.08
N ALA A 56 12.30 12.21 3.18
CA ALA A 56 11.13 12.89 2.62
C ALA A 56 10.16 11.92 1.93
N ALA A 57 10.68 10.95 1.16
CA ALA A 57 9.86 9.94 0.51
C ALA A 57 9.12 9.05 1.52
N ALA A 58 9.72 8.77 2.69
CA ALA A 58 9.07 8.00 3.74
C ALA A 58 7.82 8.71 4.31
N TYR A 59 7.82 10.03 4.40
CA TYR A 59 6.65 10.81 4.83
C TYR A 59 5.49 10.79 3.82
N GLY A 60 5.74 10.56 2.53
CA GLY A 60 4.71 10.41 1.50
C GLY A 60 3.96 9.08 1.53
N ARG A 61 4.37 8.13 2.37
CA ARG A 61 3.81 6.76 2.37
C ARG A 61 2.34 6.70 2.77
N ASP A 62 1.89 7.55 3.68
CA ASP A 62 0.50 7.59 4.15
C ASP A 62 -0.51 7.83 3.02
N ILE A 63 -0.12 8.60 2.02
CA ILE A 63 -0.93 8.90 0.84
C ILE A 63 -1.27 7.62 0.06
N LEU A 64 -0.32 6.68 -0.06
CA LEU A 64 -0.54 5.43 -0.78
C LEU A 64 -1.62 4.57 -0.11
N TYR A 65 -1.62 4.52 1.23
CA TYR A 65 -2.66 3.81 1.98
C TYR A 65 -4.03 4.43 1.74
N ASP A 66 -4.15 5.75 1.84
CA ASP A 66 -5.41 6.45 1.64
C ASP A 66 -5.94 6.29 0.19
N GLN A 67 -5.05 6.38 -0.80
CA GLN A 67 -5.42 6.21 -2.19
C GLN A 67 -5.86 4.79 -2.54
N ASN A 68 -5.24 3.77 -1.92
CA ASN A 68 -5.58 2.36 -2.14
C ASN A 68 -6.89 1.93 -1.47
N GLY A 69 -7.39 2.71 -0.52
CA GLY A 69 -8.67 2.45 0.12
C GLY A 69 -8.94 3.39 1.29
N LYS A 70 -10.15 3.88 1.40
CA LYS A 70 -10.61 4.88 2.38
C LYS A 70 -10.19 4.59 3.83
N TRP A 71 -10.12 3.31 4.21
CA TRP A 71 -9.85 2.89 5.58
C TRP A 71 -8.44 2.35 5.81
N ASN A 72 -7.65 2.19 4.75
CA ASN A 72 -6.34 1.54 4.84
C ASN A 72 -5.38 2.22 5.80
N LEU A 73 -5.38 3.55 5.87
CA LEU A 73 -4.52 4.28 6.80
C LEU A 73 -4.92 4.06 8.25
N ALA A 74 -6.24 4.08 8.54
CA ALA A 74 -6.75 3.79 9.88
C ALA A 74 -6.48 2.33 10.27
N ILE A 75 -6.68 1.39 9.34
CA ILE A 75 -6.36 -0.03 9.55
C ILE A 75 -4.87 -0.19 9.87
N ARG A 76 -3.96 0.33 9.04
CA ARG A 76 -2.52 0.25 9.28
C ARG A 76 -2.16 0.75 10.68
N ARG A 77 -2.61 1.95 11.04
CA ARG A 77 -2.30 2.56 12.34
C ARG A 77 -2.85 1.75 13.50
N THR A 78 -4.05 1.17 13.36
CA THR A 78 -4.64 0.28 14.37
C THR A 78 -3.81 -1.00 14.52
N LEU A 79 -3.44 -1.63 13.42
CA LEU A 79 -2.60 -2.85 13.45
C LEU A 79 -1.21 -2.55 14.03
N GLU A 80 -0.60 -1.42 13.70
CA GLU A 80 0.66 -0.97 14.27
C GLU A 80 0.55 -0.71 15.77
N ALA A 81 -0.54 -0.10 16.23
CA ALA A 81 -0.80 0.12 17.66
C ALA A 81 -0.90 -1.21 18.42
N ILE A 82 -1.62 -2.21 17.86
CA ILE A 82 -1.66 -3.56 18.44
C ILE A 82 -0.24 -4.14 18.47
N TYR A 83 0.48 -4.13 17.36
CA TYR A 83 1.82 -4.72 17.28
C TYR A 83 2.78 -4.13 18.31
N GLN A 84 2.72 -2.83 18.54
CA GLN A 84 3.59 -2.11 19.47
C GLN A 84 3.19 -2.30 20.94
N ASN A 85 1.90 -2.33 21.25
CA ASN A 85 1.42 -2.16 22.62
C ASN A 85 0.69 -3.40 23.20
N TYR A 86 0.42 -4.44 22.40
CA TYR A 86 -0.25 -5.63 22.89
C TYR A 86 0.60 -6.37 23.91
N THR A 87 0.04 -6.61 25.12
CA THR A 87 0.71 -7.25 26.25
C THR A 87 0.26 -8.68 26.51
N GLY A 88 -0.68 -9.21 25.68
CA GLY A 88 -1.12 -10.60 25.78
C GLY A 88 -0.12 -11.59 25.20
N ASP A 89 -0.60 -12.82 24.96
CA ASP A 89 0.23 -13.92 24.45
C ASP A 89 0.63 -13.70 22.97
N ARG A 90 1.85 -13.24 22.75
CA ARG A 90 2.43 -13.03 21.41
C ARG A 90 2.88 -14.34 20.73
N GLU A 91 2.92 -15.46 21.47
CA GLU A 91 3.21 -16.78 20.91
C GLU A 91 1.93 -17.51 20.46
N SER A 92 0.77 -16.97 20.74
CA SER A 92 -0.51 -17.53 20.26
C SER A 92 -0.58 -17.60 18.74
N GLN A 93 -1.38 -18.53 18.22
CA GLN A 93 -1.54 -18.66 16.76
C GLN A 93 -2.21 -17.41 16.16
N ASP A 94 -3.18 -16.81 16.86
CA ASP A 94 -3.83 -15.57 16.43
C ASP A 94 -2.83 -14.41 16.28
N PHE A 95 -1.91 -14.24 17.25
CA PHE A 95 -0.92 -13.17 17.16
C PHE A 95 0.08 -13.42 16.00
N LYS A 96 0.51 -14.65 15.78
CA LYS A 96 1.39 -15.00 14.66
C LYS A 96 0.71 -14.74 13.30
N ASN A 97 -0.55 -15.13 13.17
CA ASN A 97 -1.34 -14.87 11.97
C ASN A 97 -1.60 -13.36 11.76
N PHE A 98 -1.85 -12.64 12.86
CA PHE A 98 -1.98 -11.18 12.85
C PHE A 98 -0.68 -10.50 12.36
N GLU A 99 0.49 -10.95 12.82
CA GLU A 99 1.77 -10.42 12.37
C GLU A 99 1.98 -10.61 10.86
N VAL A 100 1.63 -11.78 10.33
CA VAL A 100 1.68 -12.04 8.88
C VAL A 100 0.75 -11.11 8.12
N TYR A 101 -0.49 -10.90 8.62
CA TYR A 101 -1.44 -9.98 7.99
C TYR A 101 -0.94 -8.54 8.01
N LEU A 102 -0.40 -8.06 9.13
CA LEU A 102 0.21 -6.73 9.24
C LEU A 102 1.34 -6.55 8.22
N LYS A 103 2.24 -7.54 8.09
CA LYS A 103 3.31 -7.52 7.09
C LYS A 103 2.78 -7.47 5.66
N ARG A 104 1.70 -8.18 5.35
CA ARG A 104 1.02 -8.09 4.04
C ARG A 104 0.45 -6.69 3.79
N VAL A 105 -0.18 -6.07 4.81
CA VAL A 105 -0.72 -4.71 4.73
C VAL A 105 0.42 -3.70 4.49
N TRP A 106 1.55 -3.85 5.16
CA TRP A 106 2.72 -3.00 4.93
C TRP A 106 3.27 -3.15 3.51
N PHE A 107 3.43 -4.38 3.05
CA PHE A 107 3.99 -4.67 1.72
C PHE A 107 3.10 -4.13 0.59
N SER A 108 1.79 -4.27 0.73
CA SER A 108 0.82 -3.91 -0.31
C SER A 108 0.28 -2.48 -0.21
N ASN A 109 0.68 -1.72 0.82
CA ASN A 109 0.12 -0.42 1.16
C ASN A 109 -1.42 -0.46 1.30
N GLY A 110 -1.94 -1.47 1.99
CA GLY A 110 -3.36 -1.68 2.24
C GLY A 110 -3.76 -3.15 2.32
N ILE A 111 -5.06 -3.37 2.46
CA ILE A 111 -5.65 -4.71 2.70
C ILE A 111 -5.85 -5.55 1.44
N HIS A 112 -5.35 -5.10 0.29
CA HIS A 112 -5.51 -5.81 -0.98
C HIS A 112 -4.17 -6.20 -1.56
N HIS A 113 -4.14 -7.34 -2.25
CA HIS A 113 -2.94 -7.81 -2.94
C HIS A 113 -2.47 -6.79 -3.97
N HIS A 114 -1.17 -6.49 -3.96
CA HIS A 114 -0.57 -5.42 -4.75
C HIS A 114 -0.70 -5.59 -6.29
N TYR A 115 -0.79 -6.83 -6.79
CA TYR A 115 -1.05 -7.14 -8.21
C TYR A 115 -2.48 -7.62 -8.46
N GLY A 116 -2.92 -8.67 -7.76
CA GLY A 116 -4.22 -9.31 -7.99
C GLY A 116 -5.41 -8.47 -7.57
N CYS A 117 -5.18 -7.42 -6.78
CA CYS A 117 -6.20 -6.52 -6.25
C CYS A 117 -7.24 -7.18 -5.34
N ASP A 118 -7.15 -8.47 -5.07
CA ASP A 118 -8.04 -9.17 -4.15
C ASP A 118 -7.74 -8.80 -2.71
N LYS A 119 -8.79 -8.73 -1.90
CA LYS A 119 -8.68 -8.49 -0.47
C LYS A 119 -8.01 -9.67 0.24
N PHE A 120 -7.11 -9.37 1.16
CA PHE A 120 -6.56 -10.37 2.06
C PHE A 120 -7.61 -10.86 3.06
N VAL A 121 -7.67 -12.16 3.24
CA VAL A 121 -8.49 -12.78 4.29
C VAL A 121 -7.61 -12.93 5.53
N PRO A 122 -8.00 -12.35 6.69
CA PRO A 122 -7.27 -12.56 7.94
C PRO A 122 -7.32 -14.04 8.37
N GLU A 123 -6.20 -14.57 8.86
CA GLU A 123 -6.12 -15.91 9.46
C GLU A 123 -6.16 -15.87 10.99
N PHE A 124 -6.26 -14.66 11.58
CA PHE A 124 -6.54 -14.45 13.01
C PHE A 124 -8.03 -14.17 13.21
N SER A 125 -8.52 -14.44 14.42
CA SER A 125 -9.94 -14.28 14.74
C SER A 125 -10.36 -12.83 14.92
N GLN A 126 -11.63 -12.54 14.63
CA GLN A 126 -12.23 -11.24 14.89
C GLN A 126 -12.27 -10.95 16.40
N GLU A 127 -12.46 -11.97 17.21
CA GLU A 127 -12.44 -11.91 18.67
C GLU A 127 -11.07 -11.41 19.15
N PHE A 128 -9.99 -12.01 18.68
CA PHE A 128 -8.61 -11.57 18.97
C PHE A 128 -8.43 -10.09 18.62
N PHE A 129 -8.82 -9.69 17.41
CA PHE A 129 -8.71 -8.28 16.98
C PHE A 129 -9.44 -7.32 17.91
N THR A 130 -10.68 -7.66 18.24
CA THR A 130 -11.55 -6.85 19.12
C THR A 130 -10.95 -6.72 20.53
N GLU A 131 -10.51 -7.84 21.11
CA GLU A 131 -9.90 -7.85 22.45
C GLU A 131 -8.57 -7.10 22.46
N ALA A 132 -7.73 -7.31 21.44
CA ALA A 132 -6.46 -6.62 21.31
C ALA A 132 -6.66 -5.10 21.23
N VAL A 133 -7.56 -4.61 20.37
CA VAL A 133 -7.85 -3.16 20.26
C VAL A 133 -8.39 -2.61 21.58
N LYS A 134 -9.33 -3.30 22.24
CA LYS A 134 -9.92 -2.85 23.53
C LYS A 134 -8.93 -2.87 24.69
N SER A 135 -7.87 -3.63 24.59
CA SER A 135 -6.80 -3.68 25.61
C SER A 135 -5.82 -2.51 25.55
N LEU A 136 -5.84 -1.75 24.45
CA LEU A 136 -4.91 -0.63 24.24
C LEU A 136 -5.40 0.66 24.89
N ASP A 137 -4.45 1.53 25.19
CA ASP A 137 -4.74 2.93 25.51
C ASP A 137 -5.38 3.61 24.27
N PRO A 138 -6.59 4.18 24.40
CA PRO A 138 -7.26 4.88 23.31
C PRO A 138 -6.40 5.98 22.64
N GLU A 139 -5.47 6.59 23.36
CA GLU A 139 -4.56 7.60 22.82
C GLU A 139 -3.59 7.04 21.77
N THR A 140 -3.35 5.72 21.76
CA THR A 140 -2.51 5.04 20.77
C THR A 140 -3.24 4.69 19.50
N LEU A 141 -4.56 4.80 19.48
CA LEU A 141 -5.43 4.42 18.36
C LEU A 141 -5.72 5.62 17.44
N PRO A 142 -5.95 5.40 16.15
CA PRO A 142 -6.26 6.46 15.19
C PRO A 142 -7.72 6.93 15.29
N LEU A 143 -8.13 7.33 16.48
CA LEU A 143 -9.49 7.82 16.72
C LEU A 143 -9.67 9.21 16.11
N THR A 144 -10.77 9.42 15.40
CA THR A 144 -11.19 10.76 15.00
C THR A 144 -11.77 11.52 16.18
N THR A 145 -11.78 12.84 16.13
CA THR A 145 -12.28 13.68 17.21
C THR A 145 -13.70 13.28 17.62
N GLY A 146 -13.86 12.89 18.87
CA GLY A 146 -15.15 12.49 19.46
C GLY A 146 -15.55 11.03 19.20
N ALA A 147 -14.76 10.25 18.44
CA ALA A 147 -15.03 8.83 18.24
C ALA A 147 -14.52 7.98 19.41
N SER A 148 -15.24 6.92 19.72
CA SER A 148 -14.87 5.91 20.69
C SER A 148 -14.10 4.76 20.04
N VAL A 149 -13.51 3.89 20.86
CA VAL A 149 -12.92 2.63 20.43
C VAL A 149 -13.95 1.72 19.77
N ASP A 150 -15.18 1.71 20.26
CA ASP A 150 -16.25 0.92 19.65
C ASP A 150 -16.65 1.46 18.27
N ASP A 151 -16.63 2.79 18.05
CA ASP A 151 -16.87 3.38 16.73
C ASP A 151 -15.78 2.97 15.73
N LEU A 152 -14.52 2.94 16.16
CA LEU A 152 -13.40 2.45 15.36
C LEU A 152 -13.60 0.97 15.01
N LEU A 153 -13.92 0.13 15.96
CA LEU A 153 -14.17 -1.30 15.76
C LEU A 153 -15.37 -1.53 14.82
N ASN A 154 -16.48 -0.83 15.03
CA ASN A 154 -17.67 -0.92 14.17
C ASN A 154 -17.36 -0.55 12.72
N THR A 155 -16.41 0.36 12.51
CA THR A 155 -15.97 0.76 11.17
C THR A 155 -15.00 -0.24 10.55
N LEU A 156 -13.95 -0.64 11.28
CA LEU A 156 -12.86 -1.40 10.71
C LEU A 156 -13.12 -2.91 10.64
N THR A 157 -13.88 -3.46 11.58
CA THR A 157 -14.14 -4.91 11.63
C THR A 157 -14.78 -5.45 10.34
N PRO A 158 -15.89 -4.87 9.82
CA PRO A 158 -16.45 -5.35 8.57
C PRO A 158 -15.50 -5.13 7.39
N VAL A 159 -14.73 -4.05 7.39
CA VAL A 159 -13.75 -3.80 6.31
C VAL A 159 -12.64 -4.84 6.31
N ILE A 160 -12.19 -5.31 7.46
CA ILE A 160 -11.13 -6.32 7.57
C ILE A 160 -11.67 -7.73 7.31
N PHE A 161 -12.77 -8.11 7.96
CA PHE A 161 -13.22 -9.51 8.05
C PHE A 161 -14.33 -9.91 7.07
N ASP A 162 -15.20 -8.98 6.63
CA ASP A 162 -16.26 -9.32 5.68
C ASP A 162 -15.69 -9.34 4.24
N PRO A 163 -15.63 -10.50 3.57
CA PRO A 163 -15.10 -10.61 2.22
C PRO A 163 -15.93 -9.85 1.17
N SER A 164 -17.18 -9.51 1.47
CA SER A 164 -18.05 -8.76 0.55
C SER A 164 -17.82 -7.25 0.61
N VAL A 165 -17.22 -6.75 1.70
CA VAL A 165 -16.94 -5.33 1.88
C VAL A 165 -15.60 -4.99 1.24
N MET A 166 -15.61 -4.13 0.23
CA MET A 166 -14.42 -3.71 -0.52
C MET A 166 -13.60 -4.90 -1.05
N PRO A 167 -14.20 -5.84 -1.81
CA PRO A 167 -13.56 -7.10 -2.19
C PRO A 167 -12.35 -6.92 -3.12
N LYS A 168 -12.31 -5.83 -3.87
CA LYS A 168 -11.25 -5.50 -4.84
C LYS A 168 -10.70 -4.10 -4.62
N ARG A 169 -9.38 -3.94 -4.69
CA ARG A 169 -8.76 -2.61 -4.76
C ARG A 169 -9.17 -1.89 -6.03
N VAL A 170 -9.08 -2.57 -7.17
CA VAL A 170 -9.54 -2.11 -8.48
C VAL A 170 -10.34 -3.23 -9.10
N ASN A 171 -11.62 -2.98 -9.40
CA ASN A 171 -12.51 -3.93 -10.07
C ASN A 171 -12.67 -3.53 -11.54
N GLN A 172 -12.06 -4.30 -12.43
CA GLN A 172 -12.12 -4.11 -13.88
C GLN A 172 -13.02 -5.15 -14.56
N ALA A 173 -13.92 -5.81 -13.82
CA ALA A 173 -14.82 -6.80 -14.39
C ALA A 173 -15.79 -6.14 -15.39
N ALA A 174 -16.03 -6.82 -16.50
CA ALA A 174 -16.93 -6.32 -17.54
C ALA A 174 -18.36 -6.16 -17.00
N GLY A 175 -18.94 -5.00 -17.21
CA GLY A 175 -20.31 -4.68 -16.76
C GLY A 175 -20.40 -4.09 -15.34
N GLU A 176 -19.30 -4.01 -14.62
CA GLU A 176 -19.22 -3.40 -13.30
C GLU A 176 -18.82 -1.92 -13.41
N ASP A 177 -19.30 -1.10 -12.48
CA ASP A 177 -18.86 0.30 -12.36
C ASP A 177 -17.49 0.33 -11.67
N LEU A 178 -16.45 0.73 -12.42
CA LEU A 178 -15.07 0.74 -11.94
C LEU A 178 -14.89 1.58 -10.68
N ILE A 179 -15.59 2.70 -10.55
CA ILE A 179 -15.46 3.62 -9.41
C ILE A 179 -16.19 3.07 -8.18
N VAL A 180 -17.46 2.71 -8.36
CA VAL A 180 -18.34 2.31 -7.24
C VAL A 180 -17.91 0.97 -6.65
N THR A 181 -17.41 0.04 -7.47
CA THR A 181 -17.05 -1.31 -7.02
C THR A 181 -15.57 -1.48 -6.63
N SER A 182 -14.75 -0.43 -6.76
CA SER A 182 -13.34 -0.44 -6.35
C SER A 182 -13.15 0.22 -4.98
N ALA A 183 -12.21 -0.32 -4.21
CA ALA A 183 -11.82 0.26 -2.92
C ALA A 183 -10.96 1.53 -3.06
N CYS A 184 -10.31 1.73 -4.21
CA CYS A 184 -9.50 2.93 -4.48
C CYS A 184 -10.26 4.22 -4.18
N ASN A 185 -9.64 5.11 -3.41
CA ASN A 185 -10.26 6.30 -2.85
C ASN A 185 -9.95 7.56 -3.67
N TYR A 186 -10.03 7.47 -5.01
CA TYR A 186 -9.83 8.62 -5.90
C TYR A 186 -11.10 9.44 -6.13
N TYR A 187 -12.26 8.83 -5.98
CA TYR A 187 -13.58 9.42 -6.19
C TYR A 187 -14.48 9.18 -4.99
N ASP A 188 -15.42 10.08 -4.75
CA ASP A 188 -16.38 9.99 -3.66
C ASP A 188 -17.76 10.48 -4.15
N GLY A 189 -18.75 9.60 -4.08
CA GLY A 189 -20.13 9.92 -4.45
C GLY A 189 -20.38 10.10 -5.94
N VAL A 190 -19.50 9.60 -6.82
CA VAL A 190 -19.67 9.65 -8.28
C VAL A 190 -19.55 8.26 -8.89
N THR A 191 -20.21 8.06 -10.01
CA THR A 191 -20.15 6.84 -10.82
C THR A 191 -19.10 6.96 -11.93
N GLN A 192 -18.70 5.83 -12.49
CA GLN A 192 -17.83 5.81 -13.67
C GLN A 192 -18.44 6.61 -14.83
N ALA A 193 -19.72 6.44 -15.08
CA ALA A 193 -20.40 7.14 -16.18
C ALA A 193 -20.38 8.67 -16.02
N GLU A 194 -20.55 9.18 -14.78
CA GLU A 194 -20.47 10.62 -14.49
C GLU A 194 -19.04 11.14 -14.68
N ALA A 195 -18.03 10.41 -14.21
CA ALA A 195 -16.64 10.76 -14.40
C ALA A 195 -16.25 10.78 -15.88
N GLU A 196 -16.63 9.76 -16.65
CA GLU A 196 -16.39 9.69 -18.10
C GLU A 196 -17.09 10.82 -18.86
N ALA A 197 -18.34 11.13 -18.52
CA ALA A 197 -19.09 12.23 -19.12
C ALA A 197 -18.41 13.58 -18.88
N PHE A 198 -17.90 13.79 -17.67
CA PHE A 198 -17.13 14.98 -17.31
C PHE A 198 -15.87 15.11 -18.16
N TYR A 199 -15.02 14.10 -18.20
CA TYR A 199 -13.78 14.13 -18.96
C TYR A 199 -14.00 14.22 -20.48
N ASN A 200 -15.04 13.58 -20.99
CA ASN A 200 -15.37 13.66 -22.41
C ASN A 200 -15.70 15.09 -22.85
N LYS A 201 -16.27 15.93 -21.97
CA LYS A 201 -16.50 17.37 -22.25
C LYS A 201 -15.20 18.17 -22.35
N MET A 202 -14.13 17.71 -21.67
CA MET A 202 -12.83 18.39 -21.67
C MET A 202 -11.92 17.97 -22.82
N LYS A 203 -12.23 16.87 -23.51
CA LYS A 203 -11.42 16.39 -24.64
C LYS A 203 -11.45 17.37 -25.79
N ASN A 204 -10.24 17.76 -26.24
CA ASN A 204 -10.07 18.49 -27.47
C ASN A 204 -9.85 17.50 -28.63
N PRO A 205 -10.76 17.37 -29.63
CA PRO A 205 -10.58 16.41 -30.73
C PRO A 205 -9.36 16.68 -31.61
N LYS A 206 -8.75 17.86 -31.49
CA LYS A 206 -7.55 18.25 -32.25
C LYS A 206 -6.26 18.02 -31.50
N ASP A 207 -6.35 17.61 -30.25
CA ASP A 207 -5.19 17.35 -29.39
C ASP A 207 -4.99 15.84 -29.29
N GLU A 208 -3.93 15.35 -29.93
CA GLU A 208 -3.55 13.92 -29.93
C GLU A 208 -2.78 13.52 -28.66
N THR A 209 -2.42 14.49 -27.80
CA THR A 209 -1.72 14.19 -26.56
C THR A 209 -2.68 13.54 -25.54
N PRO A 210 -2.24 12.50 -24.81
CA PRO A 210 -3.07 11.92 -23.75
C PRO A 210 -3.32 12.96 -22.67
N ILE A 211 -4.59 13.20 -22.36
CA ILE A 211 -4.94 14.07 -21.24
C ILE A 211 -4.67 13.30 -19.94
N SER A 212 -3.79 13.86 -19.10
CA SER A 212 -3.62 13.39 -17.73
C SER A 212 -4.66 14.07 -16.85
N TYR A 213 -5.72 13.36 -16.55
CA TYR A 213 -6.73 13.80 -15.58
C TYR A 213 -6.25 13.48 -14.17
N GLY A 214 -5.34 14.20 -13.62
CA GLY A 214 -4.80 13.93 -12.30
C GLY A 214 -5.86 13.76 -11.20
N LEU A 215 -5.45 13.43 -10.00
CA LEU A 215 -6.32 13.23 -8.83
C LEU A 215 -7.24 14.41 -8.50
N ASN A 216 -6.91 15.60 -8.96
CA ASN A 216 -7.70 16.82 -8.77
C ASN A 216 -9.05 16.80 -9.46
N SER A 217 -9.25 15.97 -10.46
CA SER A 217 -10.49 15.86 -11.20
C SER A 217 -11.66 15.38 -10.33
N ARG A 218 -11.39 14.69 -9.27
CA ARG A 218 -12.38 14.34 -8.25
C ARG A 218 -13.10 15.57 -7.68
N LEU A 219 -12.38 16.65 -7.48
CA LEU A 219 -12.95 17.90 -6.97
C LEU A 219 -13.99 18.50 -7.88
N GLU A 220 -13.76 18.42 -9.17
CA GLU A 220 -14.60 19.04 -10.17
C GLU A 220 -15.93 18.30 -10.39
N ILE A 221 -15.98 17.03 -10.04
CA ILE A 221 -17.20 16.20 -10.15
C ILE A 221 -17.94 16.10 -8.83
N GLY A 222 -17.22 15.93 -7.72
CA GLY A 222 -17.77 15.66 -6.39
C GLY A 222 -18.02 16.90 -5.52
N VAL A 223 -17.63 18.08 -5.98
CA VAL A 223 -17.54 19.32 -5.16
C VAL A 223 -18.87 19.91 -4.77
N SER A 224 -19.95 19.45 -5.29
CA SER A 224 -21.20 20.14 -4.96
C SER A 224 -21.53 20.20 -3.48
N SER A 225 -20.84 19.49 -2.60
CA SER A 225 -21.25 19.45 -1.19
C SER A 225 -20.18 19.40 -0.10
N LEU A 226 -18.99 18.99 -0.37
CA LEU A 226 -18.00 18.79 0.72
C LEU A 226 -16.58 19.08 0.22
N GLY A 227 -16.18 20.32 0.33
CA GLY A 227 -14.81 20.77 0.02
C GLY A 227 -13.71 20.00 0.75
N PHE A 228 -13.50 18.75 0.42
CA PHE A 228 -12.33 18.02 0.85
C PHE A 228 -11.28 18.07 -0.23
N PHE A 229 -10.39 19.00 -0.05
CA PHE A 229 -9.11 19.03 -0.73
C PHE A 229 -8.21 17.98 -0.11
N ILE A 230 -7.92 16.92 -0.84
CA ILE A 230 -6.61 16.30 -0.69
C ILE A 230 -5.70 17.08 -1.63
N LEU A 231 -5.19 18.18 -1.13
CA LEU A 231 -4.02 18.81 -1.74
C LEU A 231 -2.84 17.90 -1.41
N LEU A 232 -2.26 17.32 -2.44
CA LEU A 232 -0.91 16.79 -2.44
C LEU A 232 0.08 17.95 -2.42
#